data_5e88e364289f74a0a5aa34f3d9528cdb
#
_entry.id   5e88e364289f74a0a5aa34f3d9528cdb
#
_cell.length_a   1.000
_cell.length_b   1.000
_cell.length_c   1.000
_cell.angle_alpha   90.00
_cell.angle_beta   90.00
_cell.angle_gamma   90.00
#
_symmetry.space_group_name_H-M   'P 1'
#
loop_
_entity.id
_entity.type
_entity.pdbx_description
1 polymer ?
#
loop_
_entity_poly.entity_id
_entity_poly.type
_entity_poly.pdbx_seq_one_letter_code
_entity_poly.pdbx_strand_id
1 'polypeptide(L)'
;MVAIKSVAHFSIPVSDIGKSTRFYTEVVGCRHLMTVPRGDMVFLDAAGTCLILVKRPPPINPVQDSHGGVHHAFAVPHDEYAAALDHLRAHGVEIVFEEDRQGGVLNGPRAYFHDPDGTVLEFIDLTSYSGARA
;
A
#
# COMPACT_ATOMS: atom_id res chain seq x y z
N MET A 1 13.33 24.71 12.75
CA MET A 1 12.61 23.44 12.59
C MET A 1 11.60 23.57 11.47
N VAL A 2 11.58 22.60 10.56
CA VAL A 2 10.56 22.58 9.48
C VAL A 2 9.23 22.08 10.06
N ALA A 3 8.12 22.75 9.72
CA ALA A 3 6.79 22.33 10.11
C ALA A 3 6.18 21.48 8.99
N ILE A 4 6.21 20.16 9.16
CA ILE A 4 5.60 19.23 8.20
C ILE A 4 4.09 19.32 8.31
N LYS A 5 3.43 19.54 7.18
CA LYS A 5 1.97 19.65 7.09
C LYS A 5 1.29 18.30 6.87
N SER A 6 1.89 17.50 6.01
CA SER A 6 1.33 16.20 5.62
C SER A 6 2.35 15.44 4.78
N VAL A 7 2.06 14.16 4.53
CA VAL A 7 2.73 13.44 3.45
C VAL A 7 2.02 13.81 2.15
N ALA A 8 2.71 14.49 1.22
CA ALA A 8 2.10 14.97 -0.01
C ALA A 8 1.83 13.83 -0.99
N HIS A 9 2.85 12.99 -1.22
CA HIS A 9 2.74 11.80 -2.07
C HIS A 9 3.89 10.86 -1.80
N PHE A 10 3.76 9.64 -2.32
CA PHE A 10 4.87 8.69 -2.42
C PHE A 10 4.81 7.99 -3.76
N SER A 11 5.97 7.48 -4.21
CA SER A 11 6.11 6.83 -5.50
C SER A 11 6.53 5.38 -5.32
N ILE A 12 6.00 4.51 -6.18
CA ILE A 12 6.35 3.10 -6.21
C ILE A 12 6.84 2.77 -7.61
N PRO A 13 8.06 2.21 -7.76
CA PRO A 13 8.53 1.74 -9.05
C PRO A 13 7.79 0.48 -9.45
N VAL A 14 7.41 0.38 -10.72
CA VAL A 14 6.72 -0.79 -11.27
C VAL A 14 7.30 -1.14 -12.63
N SER A 15 7.27 -2.43 -12.99
CA SER A 15 7.81 -2.88 -14.28
C SER A 15 6.77 -2.86 -15.41
N ASP A 16 5.49 -3.04 -15.07
CA ASP A 16 4.38 -3.05 -16.02
C ASP A 16 3.30 -2.10 -15.52
N ILE A 17 3.20 -0.92 -16.15
CA ILE A 17 2.32 0.14 -15.69
C ILE A 17 0.84 -0.26 -15.75
N GLY A 18 0.43 -0.99 -16.77
CA GLY A 18 -0.97 -1.42 -16.91
C GLY A 18 -1.37 -2.45 -15.87
N LYS A 19 -0.52 -3.45 -15.66
CA LYS A 19 -0.73 -4.50 -14.67
C LYS A 19 -0.77 -3.92 -13.25
N SER A 20 0.17 -3.05 -12.94
CA SER A 20 0.24 -2.42 -11.61
C SER A 20 -0.90 -1.44 -11.38
N THR A 21 -1.31 -0.69 -12.40
CA THR A 21 -2.49 0.18 -12.29
C THR A 21 -3.74 -0.63 -11.93
N ARG A 22 -3.96 -1.76 -12.59
CA ARG A 22 -5.09 -2.65 -12.25
C ARG A 22 -4.97 -3.18 -10.83
N PHE A 23 -3.78 -3.60 -10.41
CA PHE A 23 -3.56 -4.09 -9.06
C PHE A 23 -3.89 -3.02 -8.01
N TYR A 24 -3.34 -1.83 -8.15
CA TYR A 24 -3.55 -0.76 -7.16
C TYR A 24 -4.98 -0.23 -7.16
N THR A 25 -5.69 -0.27 -8.28
CA THR A 25 -7.10 0.15 -8.32
C THR A 25 -8.06 -0.96 -7.90
N GLU A 26 -7.88 -2.18 -8.39
CA GLU A 26 -8.84 -3.28 -8.19
C GLU A 26 -8.57 -4.06 -6.90
N VAL A 27 -7.31 -4.22 -6.50
CA VAL A 27 -6.94 -5.00 -5.32
C VAL A 27 -6.75 -4.09 -4.10
N VAL A 28 -5.96 -3.03 -4.22
CA VAL A 28 -5.67 -2.12 -3.09
C VAL A 28 -6.82 -1.15 -2.85
N GLY A 29 -7.50 -0.70 -3.89
CA GLY A 29 -8.64 0.20 -3.77
C GLY A 29 -8.31 1.67 -4.00
N CYS A 30 -7.18 1.96 -4.64
CA CYS A 30 -6.85 3.33 -5.04
C CYS A 30 -7.76 3.78 -6.19
N ARG A 31 -7.97 5.09 -6.29
CA ARG A 31 -8.73 5.69 -7.38
C ARG A 31 -7.77 6.24 -8.44
N HIS A 32 -7.98 5.88 -9.70
CA HIS A 32 -7.18 6.40 -10.81
C HIS A 32 -7.46 7.89 -11.01
N LEU A 33 -6.40 8.70 -11.09
CA LEU A 33 -6.49 10.13 -11.36
C LEU A 33 -6.08 10.46 -12.79
N MET A 34 -4.88 10.03 -13.18
CA MET A 34 -4.33 10.36 -14.49
C MET A 34 -3.21 9.39 -14.87
N THR A 35 -3.17 9.03 -16.15
CA THR A 35 -2.01 8.39 -16.77
C THR A 35 -1.37 9.44 -17.70
N VAL A 36 -0.06 9.67 -17.56
CA VAL A 36 0.63 10.62 -18.42
C VAL A 36 0.62 10.14 -19.89
N PRO A 37 0.70 11.06 -20.87
CA PRO A 37 0.60 10.67 -22.29
C PRO A 37 1.62 9.62 -22.73
N ARG A 38 2.85 9.61 -22.18
CA ARG A 38 3.86 8.58 -22.49
C ARG A 38 3.52 7.21 -21.89
N GLY A 39 2.58 7.13 -20.94
CA GLY A 39 2.18 5.87 -20.33
C GLY A 39 3.17 5.29 -19.33
N ASP A 40 4.16 6.05 -18.89
CA ASP A 40 5.21 5.60 -17.99
C ASP A 40 5.02 6.07 -16.53
N MET A 41 3.93 6.75 -16.25
CA MET A 41 3.61 7.26 -14.92
C MET A 41 2.10 7.35 -14.74
N VAL A 42 1.62 6.90 -13.59
CA VAL A 42 0.20 6.94 -13.22
C VAL A 42 0.04 7.59 -11.85
N PHE A 43 -0.90 8.51 -11.77
CA PHE A 43 -1.28 9.16 -10.51
C PHE A 43 -2.54 8.50 -9.98
N LEU A 44 -2.47 8.04 -8.73
CA LEU A 44 -3.58 7.41 -8.02
C LEU A 44 -3.88 8.20 -6.75
N ASP A 45 -5.11 8.09 -6.28
CA ASP A 45 -5.51 8.63 -4.98
C ASP A 45 -5.76 7.48 -4.00
N ALA A 46 -5.05 7.50 -2.89
CA ALA A 46 -5.21 6.55 -1.79
C ALA A 46 -5.79 7.30 -0.60
N ALA A 47 -7.11 7.43 -0.57
CA ALA A 47 -7.85 8.10 0.51
C ALA A 47 -7.32 9.51 0.85
N GLY A 48 -7.00 10.30 -0.18
CA GLY A 48 -6.53 11.67 -0.03
C GLY A 48 -5.01 11.85 -0.09
N THR A 49 -4.24 10.77 -0.15
CA THR A 49 -2.79 10.83 -0.39
C THR A 49 -2.50 10.35 -1.80
N CYS A 50 -1.71 11.11 -2.54
CA CYS A 50 -1.34 10.72 -3.91
C CYS A 50 -0.30 9.61 -3.89
N LEU A 51 -0.56 8.55 -4.64
CA LEU A 51 0.36 7.45 -4.90
C LEU A 51 0.72 7.48 -6.37
N ILE A 52 2.01 7.52 -6.70
CA ILE A 52 2.49 7.59 -8.08
C ILE A 52 3.16 6.28 -8.44
N LEU A 53 2.69 5.65 -9.53
CA LEU A 53 3.37 4.50 -10.12
C LEU A 53 4.31 5.01 -11.20
N VAL A 54 5.58 4.60 -11.12
CA VAL A 54 6.61 5.05 -12.07
C VAL A 54 7.24 3.82 -12.72
N LYS A 55 7.15 3.72 -14.04
CA LYS A 55 7.73 2.59 -14.77
C LYS A 55 9.25 2.59 -14.67
N ARG A 56 9.80 1.42 -14.32
CA ARG A 56 11.24 1.16 -14.25
C ARG A 56 11.54 -0.23 -14.80
N PRO A 57 12.75 -0.48 -15.34
CA PRO A 57 13.14 -1.83 -15.68
C PRO A 57 13.40 -2.66 -14.41
N PRO A 58 13.08 -3.98 -14.43
CA PRO A 58 13.41 -4.86 -13.30
C PRO A 58 14.93 -5.05 -13.18
N PRO A 59 15.44 -5.43 -11.99
CA PRO A 59 14.69 -5.72 -10.79
C PRO A 59 14.21 -4.45 -10.07
N ILE A 60 12.97 -4.46 -9.57
CA ILE A 60 12.39 -3.32 -8.86
C ILE A 60 12.79 -3.34 -7.38
N ASN A 61 12.63 -4.49 -6.75
CA ASN A 61 12.99 -4.72 -5.34
C ASN A 61 13.95 -5.89 -5.27
N PRO A 62 15.28 -5.65 -5.34
CA PRO A 62 16.26 -6.74 -5.31
C PRO A 62 16.34 -7.46 -3.97
N VAL A 63 15.93 -6.80 -2.88
CA VAL A 63 15.82 -7.39 -1.54
C VAL A 63 14.37 -7.35 -1.12
N GLN A 64 13.74 -8.52 -1.04
CA GLN A 64 12.31 -8.64 -0.70
C GLN A 64 12.15 -9.41 0.58
N ASP A 65 11.47 -8.80 1.54
CA ASP A 65 11.04 -9.45 2.77
C ASP A 65 9.56 -9.81 2.66
N SER A 66 9.10 -10.74 3.51
CA SER A 66 7.67 -11.02 3.62
C SER A 66 6.91 -9.84 4.22
N HIS A 67 7.61 -9.12 5.11
CA HIS A 67 7.06 -7.95 5.81
C HIS A 67 8.21 -7.07 6.29
N GLY A 68 8.16 -6.00 6.78
CA GLY A 68 9.27 -5.15 7.23
C GLY A 68 10.01 -4.49 6.07
N GLY A 69 11.18 -3.93 6.34
CA GLY A 69 11.93 -3.15 5.36
C GLY A 69 11.12 -2.00 4.82
N VAL A 70 11.33 -1.65 3.55
CA VAL A 70 10.53 -0.63 2.88
C VAL A 70 9.17 -1.21 2.55
N HIS A 71 8.12 -0.66 3.14
CA HIS A 71 6.75 -1.08 2.87
C HIS A 71 5.78 0.10 3.04
N HIS A 72 4.58 -0.08 2.51
CA HIS A 72 3.53 0.94 2.56
C HIS A 72 2.28 0.31 3.17
N ALA A 73 1.73 0.97 4.19
CA ALA A 73 0.55 0.49 4.91
C ALA A 73 -0.67 1.37 4.59
N PHE A 74 -1.80 0.69 4.39
CA PHE A 74 -3.08 1.33 4.16
C PHE A 74 -4.02 0.93 5.30
N ALA A 75 -4.55 1.90 6.02
CA ALA A 75 -5.54 1.64 7.05
C ALA A 75 -6.88 1.34 6.41
N VAL A 76 -7.54 0.29 6.88
CA VAL A 76 -8.89 -0.07 6.47
C VAL A 76 -9.81 0.02 7.69
N PRO A 77 -11.11 0.31 7.50
CA PRO A 77 -12.04 0.37 8.61
C PRO A 77 -12.11 -0.96 9.37
N HIS A 78 -12.30 -0.87 10.69
CA HIS A 78 -12.34 -2.04 11.57
C HIS A 78 -13.34 -3.11 11.08
N ASP A 79 -14.54 -2.70 10.72
CA ASP A 79 -15.61 -3.60 10.28
C ASP A 79 -15.44 -4.10 8.83
N GLU A 80 -14.43 -3.61 8.11
CA GLU A 80 -14.11 -4.02 6.75
C GLU A 80 -12.80 -4.81 6.64
N TYR A 81 -12.07 -4.95 7.74
CA TYR A 81 -10.75 -5.59 7.70
C TYR A 81 -10.81 -7.05 7.24
N ALA A 82 -11.71 -7.86 7.81
CA ALA A 82 -11.85 -9.26 7.42
C ALA A 82 -12.23 -9.39 5.94
N ALA A 83 -13.13 -8.55 5.46
CA ALA A 83 -13.53 -8.53 4.05
C ALA A 83 -12.37 -8.11 3.14
N ALA A 84 -11.50 -7.21 3.60
CA ALA A 84 -10.31 -6.81 2.85
C ALA A 84 -9.34 -7.99 2.66
N LEU A 85 -9.15 -8.84 3.67
CA LEU A 85 -8.32 -10.03 3.55
C LEU A 85 -8.94 -11.06 2.59
N ASP A 86 -10.25 -11.26 2.66
CA ASP A 86 -10.96 -12.13 1.73
C ASP A 86 -10.86 -11.61 0.29
N HIS A 87 -10.91 -10.30 0.12
CA HIS A 87 -10.73 -9.64 -1.17
C HIS A 87 -9.33 -9.91 -1.77
N LEU A 88 -8.27 -9.84 -0.95
CA LEU A 88 -6.92 -10.20 -1.39
C LEU A 88 -6.89 -11.64 -1.89
N ARG A 89 -7.44 -12.58 -1.12
CA ARG A 89 -7.46 -14.00 -1.47
C ARG A 89 -8.27 -14.24 -2.75
N ALA A 90 -9.39 -13.56 -2.91
CA ALA A 90 -10.24 -13.67 -4.09
C ALA A 90 -9.52 -13.21 -5.37
N HIS A 91 -8.54 -12.32 -5.24
CA HIS A 91 -7.71 -11.86 -6.35
C HIS A 91 -6.39 -12.65 -6.48
N GLY A 92 -6.27 -13.77 -5.78
CA GLY A 92 -5.08 -14.63 -5.85
C GLY A 92 -3.84 -14.03 -5.16
N VAL A 93 -4.03 -13.05 -4.28
CA VAL A 93 -2.94 -12.41 -3.56
C VAL A 93 -2.67 -13.17 -2.26
N GLU A 94 -1.44 -13.62 -2.08
CA GLU A 94 -1.03 -14.32 -0.87
C GLU A 94 -0.82 -13.35 0.28
N ILE A 95 -1.35 -13.68 1.45
CA ILE A 95 -1.03 -12.96 2.69
C ILE A 95 0.21 -13.63 3.25
N VAL A 96 1.33 -12.90 3.25
CA VAL A 96 2.64 -13.47 3.58
C VAL A 96 2.96 -13.42 5.06
N PHE A 97 2.29 -12.55 5.81
CA PHE A 97 2.48 -12.44 7.26
C PHE A 97 1.29 -11.70 7.86
N GLU A 98 0.88 -12.13 9.06
CA GLU A 98 -0.18 -11.46 9.83
C GLU A 98 0.26 -11.35 11.28
N GLU A 99 -0.11 -10.26 11.93
CA GLU A 99 0.05 -10.08 13.37
C GLU A 99 -1.01 -9.12 13.91
N ASP A 100 -1.21 -9.14 15.22
CA ASP A 100 -2.01 -8.15 15.93
C ASP A 100 -1.12 -7.51 16.97
N ARG A 101 -0.51 -6.37 16.64
CA ARG A 101 0.42 -5.70 17.54
C ARG A 101 -0.34 -4.87 18.55
N GLN A 102 0.08 -5.01 19.82
CA GLN A 102 -0.45 -4.26 20.94
C GLN A 102 0.70 -3.62 21.71
N GLY A 103 0.42 -2.52 22.40
CA GLY A 103 1.41 -1.85 23.24
C GLY A 103 2.50 -1.09 22.49
N GLY A 104 2.36 -0.89 21.19
CA GLY A 104 3.27 -0.13 20.36
C GLY A 104 2.75 1.25 19.99
N VAL A 105 3.41 1.88 19.03
CA VAL A 105 3.00 3.18 18.47
C VAL A 105 1.81 2.99 17.53
N LEU A 106 1.86 1.95 16.71
CA LEU A 106 0.81 1.58 15.74
C LEU A 106 0.28 0.22 16.17
N ASN A 107 -0.98 0.15 16.55
CA ASN A 107 -1.58 -1.08 17.09
C ASN A 107 -2.74 -1.56 16.23
N GLY A 108 -2.98 -2.86 16.28
CA GLY A 108 -4.09 -3.52 15.63
C GLY A 108 -3.68 -4.62 14.68
N PRO A 109 -4.67 -5.40 14.22
CA PRO A 109 -4.44 -6.47 13.24
C PRO A 109 -3.91 -5.91 11.94
N ARG A 110 -2.96 -6.61 11.34
CA ARG A 110 -2.37 -6.26 10.06
C ARG A 110 -1.97 -7.46 9.25
N ALA A 111 -2.04 -7.32 7.94
CA ALA A 111 -1.69 -8.35 6.99
C ALA A 111 -0.79 -7.76 5.91
N TYR A 112 0.27 -8.48 5.57
CA TYR A 112 1.26 -8.07 4.57
C TYR A 112 1.09 -8.89 3.31
N PHE A 113 1.26 -8.24 2.18
CA PHE A 113 1.19 -8.87 0.87
C PHE A 113 2.11 -8.13 -0.11
N HIS A 114 2.28 -8.69 -1.30
CA HIS A 114 3.15 -8.08 -2.30
C HIS A 114 2.36 -7.59 -3.50
N ASP A 115 2.81 -6.48 -4.08
CA ASP A 115 2.32 -6.05 -5.38
C ASP A 115 2.96 -6.91 -6.49
N PRO A 116 2.61 -6.72 -7.79
CA PRO A 116 3.16 -7.54 -8.86
C PRO A 116 4.68 -7.54 -8.99
N ASP A 117 5.35 -6.51 -8.50
CA ASP A 117 6.82 -6.41 -8.54
C ASP A 117 7.48 -6.81 -7.21
N GLY A 118 6.70 -7.25 -6.23
CA GLY A 118 7.22 -7.66 -4.93
C GLY A 118 7.36 -6.53 -3.92
N THR A 119 6.84 -5.34 -4.21
CA THR A 119 6.77 -4.27 -3.21
C THR A 119 5.88 -4.71 -2.06
N VAL A 120 6.38 -4.58 -0.84
CA VAL A 120 5.66 -4.99 0.36
C VAL A 120 4.59 -3.97 0.70
N LEU A 121 3.36 -4.45 0.82
CA LEU A 121 2.19 -3.66 1.19
C LEU A 121 1.55 -4.26 2.45
N GLU A 122 0.79 -3.42 3.15
CA GLU A 122 0.12 -3.82 4.38
C GLU A 122 -1.29 -3.26 4.39
N PHE A 123 -2.27 -4.09 4.79
CA PHE A 123 -3.55 -3.60 5.28
C PHE A 123 -3.54 -3.67 6.80
N ILE A 124 -3.95 -2.59 7.45
CA ILE A 124 -4.01 -2.53 8.91
C ILE A 124 -5.39 -2.03 9.36
N ASP A 125 -5.95 -2.74 10.34
CA ASP A 125 -7.01 -2.23 11.18
C ASP A 125 -6.34 -1.46 12.32
N LEU A 126 -6.11 -0.16 12.10
CA LEU A 126 -5.39 0.69 13.05
C LEU A 126 -6.28 1.01 14.24
N THR A 127 -6.13 0.23 15.32
CA THR A 127 -6.95 0.40 16.51
C THR A 127 -6.49 1.56 17.39
N SER A 128 -5.19 1.88 17.37
CA SER A 128 -4.65 3.06 18.03
C SER A 128 -3.33 3.49 17.41
N TYR A 129 -3.08 4.79 17.48
CA TYR A 129 -1.85 5.42 17.04
C TYR A 129 -1.44 6.45 18.09
N SER A 130 -0.36 6.20 18.82
CA SER A 130 0.07 7.07 19.93
C SER A 130 0.61 8.43 19.47
N GLY A 131 0.92 8.58 18.19
CA GLY A 131 1.30 9.86 17.60
C GLY A 131 0.11 10.74 17.22
N ALA A 132 -1.12 10.20 17.25
CA ALA A 132 -2.31 10.97 16.91
C ALA A 132 -2.63 11.99 18.01
N ARG A 133 -3.01 13.19 17.62
CA ARG A 133 -3.48 14.22 18.54
C ARG A 133 -4.96 14.05 18.77
N ALA A 134 -5.35 14.22 20.03
CA ALA A 134 -6.75 14.25 20.42
C ALA A 134 -7.46 15.51 19.89
#